data_d5204b633f88f15c81728e92720f8195
#
_entry.id   d5204b633f88f15c81728e92720f8195
#
_cell.length_a   1.000
_cell.length_b   1.000
_cell.length_c   1.000
_cell.angle_alpha   90.00
_cell.angle_beta   90.00
_cell.angle_gamma   90.00
#
_symmetry.space_group_name_H-M   'P 1'
#
loop_
_entity.id
_entity.type
_entity.pdbx_description
1 polymer ?
#
loop_
_entity_poly.entity_id
_entity_poly.type
_entity_poly.pdbx_seq_one_letter_code
_entity_poly.pdbx_strand_id
1 'polypeptide(L)'
;MLTKTCRCRYFIFSIETLATVGYGDMHPQTNYGHLIATVEIFTGMCFLAVMTGLIFARFSRPRARFVFAKHPVVAVHQGRPTLMIRIANARHNTISQATARLWLFRAENTREGDQLRRYHELKLDRREHPMFSLSWTIFHVIDEASPLYGMSEDDLAAVEAALALNVGGVDDSSAQQLYARQLYSQHEIRWRYRYRDITSISPDGQFVLDYSKFHDITPEI
;
A
#
# COMPACT_ATOMS: atom_id res chain seq x y z
N MET A 1 47.98 -10.68 -38.47
CA MET A 1 47.18 -9.49 -38.09
C MET A 1 45.73 -9.54 -38.64
N LEU A 2 45.43 -10.39 -39.65
CA LEU A 2 44.10 -10.53 -40.31
C LEU A 2 43.00 -11.24 -39.46
N THR A 3 43.36 -12.04 -38.48
CA THR A 3 42.38 -12.83 -37.70
C THR A 3 41.61 -12.04 -36.63
N LYS A 4 42.17 -10.97 -36.10
CA LYS A 4 41.49 -10.13 -35.08
C LYS A 4 40.38 -9.27 -35.70
N THR A 5 40.60 -8.71 -36.89
CA THR A 5 39.64 -7.84 -37.58
C THR A 5 38.39 -8.63 -38.03
N CYS A 6 38.57 -9.89 -38.42
CA CYS A 6 37.48 -10.77 -38.84
C CYS A 6 36.53 -11.13 -37.70
N ARG A 7 37.06 -11.44 -36.52
CA ARG A 7 36.23 -11.73 -35.33
C ARG A 7 35.39 -10.54 -34.88
N CYS A 8 35.92 -9.32 -34.99
CA CYS A 8 35.21 -8.10 -34.60
C CYS A 8 34.00 -7.85 -35.52
N ARG A 9 34.12 -8.11 -36.82
CA ARG A 9 33.03 -7.96 -37.79
C ARG A 9 31.87 -8.91 -37.52
N TYR A 10 32.15 -10.18 -37.24
CA TYR A 10 31.09 -11.15 -36.91
C TYR A 10 30.38 -10.78 -35.61
N PHE A 11 31.12 -10.31 -34.62
CA PHE A 11 30.53 -9.86 -33.36
C PHE A 11 29.61 -8.64 -33.55
N ILE A 12 30.04 -7.66 -34.34
CA ILE A 12 29.23 -6.48 -34.67
C ILE A 12 27.98 -6.91 -35.45
N PHE A 13 28.12 -7.79 -36.44
CA PHE A 13 26.99 -8.32 -37.18
C PHE A 13 25.96 -9.01 -36.28
N SER A 14 26.41 -9.84 -35.34
CA SER A 14 25.49 -10.48 -34.37
C SER A 14 24.76 -9.48 -33.49
N ILE A 15 25.42 -8.41 -33.01
CA ILE A 15 24.77 -7.36 -32.24
C ILE A 15 23.71 -6.65 -33.08
N GLU A 16 24.05 -6.27 -34.32
CA GLU A 16 23.13 -5.57 -35.23
C GLU A 16 21.91 -6.44 -35.58
N THR A 17 22.14 -7.74 -35.75
CA THR A 17 21.12 -8.74 -36.07
C THR A 17 20.22 -8.97 -34.84
N LEU A 18 20.79 -9.21 -33.67
CA LEU A 18 20.08 -9.44 -32.41
C LEU A 18 19.25 -8.20 -32.00
N ALA A 19 19.84 -7.03 -32.17
CA ALA A 19 19.18 -5.76 -31.87
C ALA A 19 18.21 -5.30 -32.99
N THR A 20 18.07 -6.08 -34.05
CA THR A 20 17.21 -5.78 -35.22
C THR A 20 17.53 -4.45 -35.92
N VAL A 21 18.78 -3.99 -35.84
CA VAL A 21 19.22 -2.72 -36.47
C VAL A 21 19.36 -2.89 -37.97
N GLY A 22 20.16 -3.92 -38.43
CA GLY A 22 20.27 -4.33 -39.83
C GLY A 22 20.70 -3.20 -40.79
N TYR A 23 21.88 -2.64 -40.61
CA TYR A 23 22.38 -1.57 -41.51
C TYR A 23 22.51 -2.04 -42.98
N GLY A 24 22.60 -3.36 -43.22
CA GLY A 24 22.61 -3.91 -44.59
C GLY A 24 24.00 -4.03 -45.25
N ASP A 25 25.06 -3.59 -44.58
CA ASP A 25 26.43 -3.68 -45.04
C ASP A 25 27.05 -5.09 -44.81
N MET A 26 26.47 -5.86 -43.88
CA MET A 26 26.86 -7.26 -43.59
C MET A 26 25.64 -8.17 -43.70
N HIS A 27 25.82 -9.33 -44.31
CA HIS A 27 24.79 -10.37 -44.47
C HIS A 27 25.40 -11.77 -44.50
N PRO A 28 24.64 -12.79 -44.11
CA PRO A 28 25.10 -14.18 -44.25
C PRO A 28 25.33 -14.56 -45.69
N GLN A 29 26.42 -15.34 -45.94
CA GLN A 29 26.78 -15.82 -47.28
C GLN A 29 26.31 -17.25 -47.55
N THR A 30 25.83 -17.96 -46.53
CA THR A 30 25.45 -19.37 -46.62
C THR A 30 24.04 -19.59 -46.05
N ASN A 31 23.35 -20.61 -46.53
CA ASN A 31 22.03 -20.99 -46.00
C ASN A 31 22.08 -21.28 -44.49
N TYR A 32 23.16 -21.89 -44.00
CA TYR A 32 23.37 -22.13 -42.59
C TYR A 32 23.51 -20.80 -41.80
N GLY A 33 24.26 -19.84 -42.34
CA GLY A 33 24.37 -18.50 -41.75
C GLY A 33 23.02 -17.77 -41.71
N HIS A 34 22.19 -17.89 -42.76
CA HIS A 34 20.83 -17.34 -42.75
C HIS A 34 19.94 -17.97 -41.68
N LEU A 35 20.05 -19.28 -41.45
CA LEU A 35 19.29 -19.97 -40.40
C LEU A 35 19.69 -19.47 -39.02
N ILE A 36 21.01 -19.34 -38.77
CA ILE A 36 21.50 -18.79 -37.49
C ILE A 36 20.99 -17.35 -37.29
N ALA A 37 21.14 -16.49 -38.29
CA ALA A 37 20.67 -15.10 -38.22
C ALA A 37 19.17 -15.02 -37.99
N THR A 38 18.37 -15.91 -38.57
CA THR A 38 16.92 -15.96 -38.32
C THR A 38 16.60 -16.30 -36.87
N VAL A 39 17.28 -17.29 -36.28
CA VAL A 39 17.12 -17.64 -34.85
C VAL A 39 17.56 -16.50 -33.96
N GLU A 40 18.64 -15.82 -34.31
CA GLU A 40 19.18 -14.67 -33.58
C GLU A 40 18.20 -13.50 -33.58
N ILE A 41 17.62 -13.12 -34.72
CA ILE A 41 16.60 -12.09 -34.86
C ILE A 41 15.37 -12.44 -33.97
N PHE A 42 14.89 -13.69 -34.09
CA PHE A 42 13.72 -14.12 -33.32
C PHE A 42 13.98 -14.05 -31.81
N THR A 43 15.17 -14.45 -31.38
CA THR A 43 15.61 -14.37 -29.97
C THR A 43 15.68 -12.92 -29.51
N GLY A 44 16.23 -12.02 -30.32
CA GLY A 44 16.32 -10.59 -30.03
C GLY A 44 14.94 -9.96 -29.88
N MET A 45 14.02 -10.27 -30.80
CA MET A 45 12.63 -9.78 -30.73
C MET A 45 11.91 -10.28 -29.46
N CYS A 46 12.04 -11.57 -29.14
CA CYS A 46 11.47 -12.13 -27.91
C CYS A 46 12.05 -11.47 -26.64
N PHE A 47 13.37 -11.28 -26.61
CA PHE A 47 14.03 -10.60 -25.50
C PHE A 47 13.52 -9.17 -25.32
N LEU A 48 13.43 -8.40 -26.39
CA LEU A 48 12.93 -7.03 -26.37
C LEU A 48 11.48 -6.98 -25.89
N ALA A 49 10.62 -7.88 -26.38
CA ALA A 49 9.22 -7.96 -25.96
C ALA A 49 9.08 -8.26 -24.46
N VAL A 50 9.84 -9.25 -23.96
CA VAL A 50 9.85 -9.63 -22.53
C VAL A 50 10.36 -8.47 -21.67
N MET A 51 11.48 -7.86 -22.07
CA MET A 51 12.06 -6.73 -21.32
C MET A 51 11.10 -5.54 -21.26
N THR A 52 10.50 -5.18 -22.38
CA THR A 52 9.50 -4.09 -22.43
C THR A 52 8.28 -4.41 -21.53
N GLY A 53 7.78 -5.64 -21.60
CA GLY A 53 6.69 -6.11 -20.75
C GLY A 53 7.03 -6.06 -19.25
N LEU A 54 8.23 -6.49 -18.86
CA LEU A 54 8.70 -6.45 -17.47
C LEU A 54 8.85 -5.02 -16.95
N ILE A 55 9.44 -4.14 -17.79
CA ILE A 55 9.59 -2.71 -17.46
C ILE A 55 8.22 -2.09 -17.27
N PHE A 56 7.29 -2.30 -18.21
CA PHE A 56 5.93 -1.79 -18.11
C PHE A 56 5.22 -2.33 -16.86
N ALA A 57 5.26 -3.64 -16.61
CA ALA A 57 4.66 -4.25 -15.43
C ALA A 57 5.21 -3.69 -14.10
N ARG A 58 6.49 -3.33 -14.07
CA ARG A 58 7.12 -2.73 -12.88
C ARG A 58 6.68 -1.28 -12.68
N PHE A 59 6.62 -0.47 -13.73
CA PHE A 59 6.21 0.93 -13.66
C PHE A 59 4.71 1.09 -13.42
N SER A 60 3.90 0.16 -13.93
CA SER A 60 2.43 0.19 -13.80
C SER A 60 1.91 -0.25 -12.43
N ARG A 61 2.77 -0.68 -11.50
CA ARG A 61 2.32 -1.07 -10.16
C ARG A 61 1.97 0.14 -9.31
N PRO A 62 0.71 0.29 -8.90
CA PRO A 62 0.32 1.37 -8.00
C PRO A 62 0.98 1.17 -6.64
N ARG A 63 1.52 2.23 -6.07
CA ARG A 63 2.07 2.21 -4.71
C ARG A 63 1.22 3.12 -3.84
N ALA A 64 0.40 2.50 -2.98
CA ALA A 64 -0.26 3.24 -1.92
C ALA A 64 0.79 3.78 -0.94
N ARG A 65 0.73 5.08 -0.64
CA ARG A 65 1.53 5.71 0.40
C ARG A 65 0.61 6.28 1.46
N PHE A 66 -0.10 5.39 2.16
CA PHE A 66 -0.83 5.75 3.36
C PHE A 66 0.13 5.75 4.55
N VAL A 67 0.01 6.76 5.38
CA VAL A 67 0.64 6.82 6.69
C VAL A 67 -0.44 6.55 7.73
N PHE A 68 -0.18 5.60 8.60
CA PHE A 68 -1.05 5.26 9.72
C PHE A 68 -0.44 5.80 11.02
N ALA A 69 -1.28 6.30 11.92
CA ALA A 69 -0.82 6.69 13.25
C ALA A 69 -0.20 5.49 13.98
N LYS A 70 0.83 5.71 14.76
CA LYS A 70 1.51 4.64 15.51
C LYS A 70 0.59 3.95 16.52
N HIS A 71 -0.30 4.72 17.14
CA HIS A 71 -1.15 4.25 18.22
C HIS A 71 -2.62 4.51 17.89
N PRO A 72 -3.47 3.50 17.82
CA PRO A 72 -4.91 3.68 17.99
C PRO A 72 -5.19 4.28 19.38
N VAL A 73 -6.14 5.18 19.49
CA VAL A 73 -6.49 5.81 20.77
C VAL A 73 -7.94 5.56 21.11
N VAL A 74 -8.23 5.36 22.39
CA VAL A 74 -9.60 5.26 22.93
C VAL A 74 -9.82 6.42 23.87
N ALA A 75 -10.80 7.27 23.55
CA ALA A 75 -11.17 8.43 24.33
C ALA A 75 -12.67 8.72 24.22
N VAL A 76 -13.19 9.59 25.06
CA VAL A 76 -14.58 10.07 24.93
C VAL A 76 -14.67 11.06 23.76
N HIS A 77 -15.47 10.71 22.77
CA HIS A 77 -15.79 11.56 21.62
C HIS A 77 -17.31 11.75 21.53
N GLN A 78 -17.76 13.00 21.55
CA GLN A 78 -19.19 13.33 21.56
C GLN A 78 -19.98 12.59 22.66
N GLY A 79 -19.39 12.49 23.86
CA GLY A 79 -20.01 11.84 25.04
C GLY A 79 -20.00 10.30 25.01
N ARG A 80 -19.37 9.67 24.04
CA ARG A 80 -19.30 8.20 23.90
C ARG A 80 -17.85 7.71 23.82
N PRO A 81 -17.50 6.61 24.49
CA PRO A 81 -16.19 5.99 24.31
C PRO A 81 -16.02 5.59 22.85
N THR A 82 -14.90 5.99 22.26
CA THR A 82 -14.68 5.84 20.82
C THR A 82 -13.23 5.44 20.55
N LEU A 83 -13.04 4.39 19.78
CA LEU A 83 -11.74 4.02 19.23
C LEU A 83 -11.50 4.84 17.96
N MET A 84 -10.34 5.47 17.90
CA MET A 84 -9.95 6.36 16.82
C MET A 84 -8.63 5.90 16.21
N ILE A 85 -8.54 5.92 14.88
CA ILE A 85 -7.29 5.65 14.15
C ILE A 85 -7.12 6.72 13.09
N ARG A 86 -6.01 7.46 13.15
CA ARG A 86 -5.68 8.49 12.17
C ARG A 86 -4.89 7.90 11.02
N ILE A 87 -5.29 8.24 9.81
CA ILE A 87 -4.58 7.90 8.57
C ILE A 87 -4.34 9.17 7.76
N ALA A 88 -3.29 9.15 6.93
CA ALA A 88 -3.02 10.25 6.01
C ALA A 88 -2.57 9.72 4.65
N ASN A 89 -2.83 10.50 3.62
CA ASN A 89 -2.26 10.29 2.30
C ASN A 89 -0.90 11.03 2.23
N ALA A 90 0.19 10.29 2.09
CA ALA A 90 1.53 10.86 1.98
C ALA A 90 1.92 11.25 0.55
N ARG A 91 0.97 11.24 -0.39
CA ARG A 91 1.13 11.72 -1.77
C ARG A 91 0.28 12.97 -1.97
N HIS A 92 0.70 13.81 -2.91
CA HIS A 92 -0.05 15.00 -3.31
C HIS A 92 -1.13 14.67 -4.38
N ASN A 93 -1.79 13.52 -4.25
CA ASN A 93 -2.87 13.09 -5.12
C ASN A 93 -4.16 12.92 -4.31
N THR A 94 -5.28 12.88 -5.00
CA THR A 94 -6.57 12.55 -4.40
C THR A 94 -6.87 11.07 -4.60
N ILE A 95 -7.41 10.44 -3.56
CA ILE A 95 -7.90 9.07 -3.60
C ILE A 95 -9.41 9.15 -3.55
N SER A 96 -10.03 8.82 -4.66
CA SER A 96 -11.49 8.78 -4.78
C SER A 96 -12.06 7.49 -4.23
N GLN A 97 -13.30 7.54 -3.75
CA GLN A 97 -14.03 6.40 -3.21
C GLN A 97 -13.21 5.64 -2.14
N ALA A 98 -12.48 6.40 -1.31
CA ALA A 98 -11.69 5.77 -0.25
C ALA A 98 -12.62 5.07 0.75
N THR A 99 -12.31 3.80 1.03
CA THR A 99 -13.06 2.96 1.96
C THR A 99 -12.15 2.47 3.08
N ALA A 100 -12.69 2.40 4.30
CA ALA A 100 -11.99 1.84 5.45
C ALA A 100 -12.81 0.70 6.04
N ARG A 101 -12.10 -0.36 6.48
CA ARG A 101 -12.68 -1.46 7.26
C ARG A 101 -11.77 -1.79 8.42
N LEU A 102 -12.34 -1.93 9.59
CA LEU A 102 -11.61 -2.24 10.81
C LEU A 102 -12.12 -3.54 11.39
N TRP A 103 -11.19 -4.44 11.73
CA TRP A 103 -11.49 -5.72 12.37
C TRP A 103 -10.73 -5.85 13.69
N LEU A 104 -11.40 -6.44 14.66
CA LEU A 104 -10.81 -6.95 15.88
C LEU A 104 -10.56 -8.45 15.71
N PHE A 105 -9.34 -8.87 15.94
CA PHE A 105 -8.95 -10.29 16.07
C PHE A 105 -8.80 -10.60 17.52
N ARG A 106 -9.39 -11.69 17.99
CA ARG A 106 -9.18 -12.17 19.35
C ARG A 106 -9.30 -13.69 19.42
N ALA A 107 -8.62 -14.27 20.39
CA ALA A 107 -8.78 -15.67 20.72
C ALA A 107 -10.13 -15.89 21.45
N GLU A 108 -10.90 -16.86 21.00
CA GLU A 108 -12.17 -17.28 21.63
C GLU A 108 -12.17 -18.78 21.77
N ASN A 109 -12.71 -19.27 22.89
CA ASN A 109 -12.92 -20.69 23.09
C ASN A 109 -14.27 -21.10 22.49
N THR A 110 -14.25 -22.13 21.69
CA THR A 110 -15.48 -22.73 21.16
C THR A 110 -16.24 -23.52 22.30
N ARG A 111 -17.49 -23.87 22.04
CA ARG A 111 -18.25 -24.68 22.96
C ARG A 111 -17.63 -26.08 23.12
N GLU A 112 -16.86 -26.53 22.15
CA GLU A 112 -16.15 -27.80 22.11
C GLU A 112 -14.81 -27.75 22.86
N GLY A 113 -14.37 -26.54 23.30
CA GLY A 113 -13.12 -26.33 24.04
C GLY A 113 -11.91 -25.96 23.15
N ASP A 114 -12.11 -25.85 21.85
CA ASP A 114 -11.03 -25.44 20.93
C ASP A 114 -10.81 -23.93 20.99
N GLN A 115 -9.55 -23.51 20.94
CA GLN A 115 -9.19 -22.11 20.87
C GLN A 115 -9.09 -21.67 19.41
N LEU A 116 -9.96 -20.74 19.00
CA LEU A 116 -9.98 -20.18 17.64
C LEU A 116 -9.76 -18.66 17.67
N ARG A 117 -9.01 -18.15 16.70
CA ARG A 117 -8.94 -16.71 16.46
C ARG A 117 -10.09 -16.29 15.55
N ARG A 118 -10.98 -15.46 16.08
CA ARG A 118 -12.13 -14.92 15.34
C ARG A 118 -11.92 -13.48 14.95
N TYR A 119 -12.58 -13.12 13.85
CA TYR A 119 -12.58 -11.79 13.26
C TYR A 119 -13.95 -11.15 13.52
N HIS A 120 -13.93 -10.00 14.19
CA HIS A 120 -15.13 -9.21 14.43
C HIS A 120 -14.98 -7.90 13.69
N GLU A 121 -15.89 -7.59 12.76
CA GLU A 121 -15.88 -6.32 12.07
C GLU A 121 -16.37 -5.23 13.03
N LEU A 122 -15.57 -4.17 13.19
CA LEU A 122 -15.91 -3.01 13.97
C LEU A 122 -16.66 -2.01 13.09
N LYS A 123 -17.90 -1.70 13.45
CA LYS A 123 -18.73 -0.75 12.71
C LYS A 123 -18.15 0.65 12.80
N LEU A 124 -17.74 1.22 11.67
CA LEU A 124 -17.23 2.58 11.60
C LEU A 124 -18.37 3.59 11.45
N ASP A 125 -18.22 4.75 12.10
CA ASP A 125 -19.13 5.88 11.95
C ASP A 125 -19.19 6.36 10.48
N ARG A 126 -18.00 6.45 9.86
CA ARG A 126 -17.87 6.71 8.42
C ARG A 126 -16.93 5.68 7.80
N ARG A 127 -17.45 4.85 6.90
CA ARG A 127 -16.68 3.83 6.16
C ARG A 127 -16.08 4.36 4.87
N GLU A 128 -16.60 5.45 4.34
CA GLU A 128 -16.27 5.98 3.04
C GLU A 128 -15.85 7.45 3.14
N HIS A 129 -14.88 7.81 2.32
CA HIS A 129 -14.44 9.19 2.14
C HIS A 129 -14.42 9.50 0.65
N PRO A 130 -15.25 10.42 0.14
CA PRO A 130 -15.40 10.65 -1.29
C PRO A 130 -14.11 11.12 -1.95
N MET A 131 -13.33 11.97 -1.26
CA MET A 131 -12.07 12.55 -1.76
C MET A 131 -11.04 12.59 -0.64
N PHE A 132 -10.26 11.52 -0.50
CA PHE A 132 -9.23 11.42 0.53
C PHE A 132 -7.90 11.98 0.00
N SER A 133 -7.56 13.20 0.36
CA SER A 133 -6.35 13.89 -0.09
C SER A 133 -5.34 14.17 1.02
N LEU A 134 -5.79 14.42 2.25
CA LEU A 134 -4.93 14.87 3.35
C LEU A 134 -4.90 13.87 4.52
N SER A 135 -5.80 14.04 5.48
CA SER A 135 -5.91 13.16 6.64
C SER A 135 -7.34 12.73 6.87
N TRP A 136 -7.52 11.55 7.43
CA TRP A 136 -8.81 11.00 7.78
C TRP A 136 -8.68 10.24 9.11
N THR A 137 -9.51 10.60 10.08
CA THR A 137 -9.62 9.87 11.34
C THR A 137 -10.81 8.92 11.25
N ILE A 138 -10.55 7.65 11.46
CA ILE A 138 -11.52 6.57 11.50
C ILE A 138 -12.07 6.50 12.92
N PHE A 139 -13.40 6.47 13.07
CA PHE A 139 -14.10 6.42 14.35
C PHE A 139 -14.91 5.12 14.45
N HIS A 140 -14.73 4.41 15.54
CA HIS A 140 -15.57 3.30 15.95
C HIS A 140 -16.12 3.58 17.36
N VAL A 141 -17.42 3.78 17.47
CA VAL A 141 -18.07 4.01 18.77
C VAL A 141 -18.16 2.68 19.51
N ILE A 142 -17.72 2.67 20.77
CA ILE A 142 -17.78 1.50 21.65
C ILE A 142 -19.13 1.56 22.39
N ASP A 143 -20.15 1.04 21.74
CA ASP A 143 -21.50 0.87 22.28
C ASP A 143 -21.79 -0.60 22.63
N GLU A 144 -22.99 -0.89 23.11
CA GLU A 144 -23.40 -2.25 23.49
C GLU A 144 -23.30 -3.28 22.35
N ALA A 145 -23.35 -2.83 21.09
CA ALA A 145 -23.21 -3.71 19.93
C ALA A 145 -21.72 -3.90 19.54
N SER A 146 -20.80 -3.16 20.14
CA SER A 146 -19.38 -3.23 19.84
C SER A 146 -18.75 -4.47 20.48
N PRO A 147 -17.92 -5.22 19.74
CA PRO A 147 -17.11 -6.29 20.30
C PRO A 147 -16.10 -5.84 21.37
N LEU A 148 -15.87 -4.54 21.49
CA LEU A 148 -15.00 -3.90 22.51
C LEU A 148 -15.78 -3.43 23.75
N TYR A 149 -17.11 -3.57 23.75
CA TYR A 149 -17.94 -3.09 24.86
C TYR A 149 -17.59 -3.80 26.17
N GLY A 150 -17.36 -3.01 27.22
CA GLY A 150 -17.00 -3.52 28.54
C GLY A 150 -15.61 -4.13 28.66
N MET A 151 -14.81 -4.12 27.60
CA MET A 151 -13.43 -4.62 27.64
C MET A 151 -12.47 -3.54 28.13
N SER A 152 -11.58 -3.94 29.02
CA SER A 152 -10.43 -3.15 29.47
C SER A 152 -9.16 -3.46 28.65
N GLU A 153 -8.08 -2.75 28.94
CA GLU A 153 -6.76 -3.01 28.37
C GLU A 153 -6.27 -4.43 28.73
N ASP A 154 -6.49 -4.85 29.98
CA ASP A 154 -6.11 -6.18 30.47
C ASP A 154 -6.91 -7.29 29.79
N ASP A 155 -8.22 -7.07 29.55
CA ASP A 155 -9.07 -8.02 28.84
C ASP A 155 -8.61 -8.21 27.40
N LEU A 156 -8.21 -7.14 26.72
CA LEU A 156 -7.65 -7.23 25.36
C LEU A 156 -6.32 -7.99 25.33
N ALA A 157 -5.50 -7.81 26.37
CA ALA A 157 -4.25 -8.56 26.50
C ALA A 157 -4.51 -10.06 26.75
N ALA A 158 -5.49 -10.40 27.60
CA ALA A 158 -5.83 -11.77 27.93
C ALA A 158 -6.33 -12.59 26.72
N VAL A 159 -7.00 -11.94 25.75
CA VAL A 159 -7.48 -12.58 24.51
C VAL A 159 -6.55 -12.38 23.32
N GLU A 160 -5.32 -11.91 23.55
CA GLU A 160 -4.34 -11.59 22.48
C GLU A 160 -4.94 -10.76 21.34
N ALA A 161 -5.69 -9.71 21.70
CA ALA A 161 -6.40 -8.91 20.75
C ALA A 161 -5.46 -8.17 19.78
N ALA A 162 -5.89 -8.03 18.54
CA ALA A 162 -5.21 -7.21 17.54
C ALA A 162 -6.25 -6.50 16.67
N LEU A 163 -5.91 -5.32 16.18
CA LEU A 163 -6.74 -4.59 15.23
C LEU A 163 -6.11 -4.66 13.83
N ALA A 164 -6.95 -4.85 12.81
CA ALA A 164 -6.54 -4.72 11.42
C ALA A 164 -7.38 -3.65 10.73
N LEU A 165 -6.72 -2.57 10.31
CA LEU A 165 -7.31 -1.53 9.51
C LEU A 165 -6.91 -1.72 8.05
N ASN A 166 -7.89 -1.94 7.18
CA ASN A 166 -7.71 -1.94 5.73
C ASN A 166 -8.29 -0.65 5.15
N VAL A 167 -7.52 -0.02 4.29
CA VAL A 167 -7.93 1.18 3.57
C VAL A 167 -7.71 0.94 2.08
N GLY A 168 -8.69 1.29 1.27
CA GLY A 168 -8.60 1.19 -0.18
C GLY A 168 -9.27 2.36 -0.86
N GLY A 169 -9.05 2.54 -2.15
CA GLY A 169 -9.65 3.57 -2.98
C GLY A 169 -9.03 3.60 -4.36
N VAL A 170 -9.44 4.52 -5.18
CA VAL A 170 -8.92 4.72 -6.54
C VAL A 170 -8.04 5.96 -6.57
N ASP A 171 -6.82 5.80 -7.03
CA ASP A 171 -5.90 6.94 -7.28
C ASP A 171 -6.37 7.70 -8.52
N ASP A 172 -6.79 8.95 -8.35
CA ASP A 172 -7.29 9.78 -9.45
C ASP A 172 -6.22 10.05 -10.53
N SER A 173 -4.93 10.02 -10.17
CA SER A 173 -3.84 10.29 -11.12
C SER A 173 -3.55 9.11 -12.05
N SER A 174 -3.77 7.89 -11.60
CA SER A 174 -3.45 6.66 -12.34
C SER A 174 -4.69 5.80 -12.66
N ALA A 175 -5.87 6.17 -12.16
CA ALA A 175 -7.12 5.40 -12.21
C ALA A 175 -6.97 3.95 -11.71
N GLN A 176 -6.01 3.71 -10.78
CA GLN A 176 -5.72 2.38 -10.25
C GLN A 176 -6.22 2.23 -8.82
N GLN A 177 -6.68 1.03 -8.48
CA GLN A 177 -7.04 0.71 -7.11
C GLN A 177 -5.80 0.61 -6.22
N LEU A 178 -5.89 1.26 -5.06
CA LEU A 178 -4.88 1.23 -4.01
C LEU A 178 -5.43 0.48 -2.80
N TYR A 179 -4.57 -0.30 -2.16
CA TYR A 179 -4.89 -0.96 -0.89
C TYR A 179 -3.71 -0.82 0.06
N ALA A 180 -4.02 -0.54 1.30
CA ALA A 180 -3.06 -0.57 2.39
C ALA A 180 -3.69 -1.21 3.62
N ARG A 181 -2.87 -1.88 4.42
CA ARG A 181 -3.26 -2.53 5.66
C ARG A 181 -2.29 -2.15 6.76
N GLN A 182 -2.83 -1.88 7.94
CA GLN A 182 -2.08 -1.71 9.16
C GLN A 182 -2.63 -2.66 10.22
N LEU A 183 -1.72 -3.36 10.89
CA LEU A 183 -2.02 -4.20 12.04
C LEU A 183 -1.54 -3.47 13.30
N TYR A 184 -2.32 -3.56 14.36
CA TYR A 184 -1.98 -3.04 15.67
C TYR A 184 -2.19 -4.14 16.71
N SER A 185 -1.19 -4.36 17.54
CA SER A 185 -1.33 -5.21 18.73
C SER A 185 -2.09 -4.46 19.83
N GLN A 186 -2.61 -5.20 20.80
CA GLN A 186 -3.29 -4.61 21.96
C GLN A 186 -2.38 -3.61 22.72
N HIS A 187 -1.06 -3.84 22.75
CA HIS A 187 -0.11 -2.95 23.42
C HIS A 187 0.08 -1.59 22.72
N GLU A 188 -0.32 -1.47 21.47
CA GLU A 188 -0.24 -0.22 20.72
C GLU A 188 -1.47 0.67 20.93
N ILE A 189 -2.57 0.11 21.44
CA ILE A 189 -3.81 0.85 21.74
C ILE A 189 -3.60 1.68 23.01
N ARG A 190 -3.88 2.98 22.93
CA ARG A 190 -3.73 3.90 24.05
C ARG A 190 -5.09 4.32 24.58
N TRP A 191 -5.40 3.92 25.79
CA TRP A 191 -6.64 4.25 26.48
C TRP A 191 -6.51 5.60 27.18
N ARG A 192 -7.60 6.43 27.10
CA ARG A 192 -7.65 7.78 27.66
C ARG A 192 -6.60 8.71 27.04
N TYR A 193 -6.35 8.55 25.73
CA TYR A 193 -5.51 9.44 24.95
C TYR A 193 -6.27 9.96 23.74
N ARG A 194 -5.93 11.19 23.33
CA ARG A 194 -6.46 11.82 22.11
C ARG A 194 -5.33 12.16 21.16
N TYR A 195 -5.63 12.19 19.88
CA TYR A 195 -4.68 12.72 18.91
C TYR A 195 -4.54 14.23 19.08
N ARG A 196 -3.29 14.71 19.04
CA ARG A 196 -3.02 16.13 18.93
C ARG A 196 -3.55 16.66 17.62
N ASP A 197 -4.08 17.91 17.63
CA ASP A 197 -4.50 18.57 16.39
C ASP A 197 -3.28 18.83 15.51
N ILE A 198 -3.40 18.45 14.26
CA ILE A 198 -2.38 18.64 13.20
C ILE A 198 -2.80 19.71 12.21
N THR A 199 -4.02 20.23 12.33
CA THR A 199 -4.58 21.20 11.39
C THR A 199 -4.33 22.60 11.93
N SER A 200 -3.77 23.46 11.10
CA SER A 200 -3.62 24.88 11.36
C SER A 200 -4.04 25.69 10.13
N ILE A 201 -4.38 26.93 10.36
CA ILE A 201 -4.68 27.88 9.27
C ILE A 201 -3.46 28.79 9.12
N SER A 202 -2.86 28.80 7.94
CA SER A 202 -1.79 29.74 7.58
C SER A 202 -2.31 31.19 7.61
N PRO A 203 -1.42 32.20 7.78
CA PRO A 203 -1.79 33.61 7.65
C PRO A 203 -2.49 33.95 6.33
N ASP A 204 -2.22 33.19 5.28
CA ASP A 204 -2.85 33.31 3.95
C ASP A 204 -4.22 32.61 3.84
N GLY A 205 -4.78 32.11 4.95
CA GLY A 205 -6.07 31.44 5.00
C GLY A 205 -6.08 29.99 4.46
N GLN A 206 -4.92 29.40 4.18
CA GLN A 206 -4.82 28.04 3.71
C GLN A 206 -4.74 27.03 4.87
N PHE A 207 -5.39 25.88 4.71
CA PHE A 207 -5.26 24.77 5.65
C PHE A 207 -3.88 24.13 5.52
N VAL A 208 -3.14 24.11 6.61
CA VAL A 208 -1.82 23.47 6.70
C VAL A 208 -1.91 22.29 7.65
N LEU A 209 -1.40 21.15 7.21
CA LEU A 209 -1.25 19.95 8.04
C LEU A 209 0.20 19.82 8.51
N ASP A 210 0.39 19.83 9.82
CA ASP A 210 1.69 19.59 10.45
C ASP A 210 1.89 18.08 10.65
N TYR A 211 2.50 17.44 9.65
CA TYR A 211 2.81 16.00 9.71
C TYR A 211 3.84 15.63 10.79
N SER A 212 4.59 16.58 11.34
CA SER A 212 5.52 16.28 12.44
C SER A 212 4.78 15.81 13.70
N LYS A 213 3.54 16.29 13.89
CA LYS A 213 2.66 15.95 15.01
C LYS A 213 1.66 14.82 14.68
N PHE A 214 1.78 14.20 13.51
CA PHE A 214 0.80 13.20 13.04
C PHE A 214 0.63 12.02 13.99
N HIS A 215 1.71 11.60 14.64
CA HIS A 215 1.73 10.49 15.59
C HIS A 215 1.52 10.90 17.05
N ASP A 216 1.48 12.21 17.33
CA ASP A 216 1.42 12.72 18.69
C ASP A 216 0.04 12.47 19.30
N ILE A 217 0.07 12.01 20.54
CA ILE A 217 -1.09 11.77 21.37
C ILE A 217 -0.94 12.53 22.70
N THR A 218 -2.04 12.97 23.26
CA THR A 218 -2.09 13.65 24.56
C THR A 218 -3.06 12.91 25.48
N PRO A 219 -2.76 12.81 26.80
CA PRO A 219 -3.72 12.25 27.75
C PRO A 219 -5.03 13.02 27.71
N GLU A 220 -6.14 12.31 27.89
CA GLU A 220 -7.45 12.92 28.13
C GLU A 220 -7.49 13.39 29.58
N ILE A 221 -7.69 14.71 29.79
CA ILE A 221 -7.79 15.33 31.10
C ILE A 221 -9.22 15.12 31.66
#